data_c0f2af51eb723608d85db76672091be2
#
_entry.id   c0f2af51eb723608d85db76672091be2
#
_cell.length_a   1.000
_cell.length_b   1.000
_cell.length_c   1.000
_cell.angle_alpha   90.00
_cell.angle_beta   90.00
_cell.angle_gamma   90.00
#
_symmetry.space_group_name_H-M   'P 1'
#
loop_
_entity.id
_entity.type
_entity.pdbx_description
1 polymer ?
#
loop_
_entity_poly.entity_id
_entity_poly.type
_entity_poly.pdbx_seq_one_letter_code
_entity_poly.pdbx_strand_id
1 'polypeptide(L)'
;SQYIHVGGDECPKVRWEKCPKCQARIKALGLKSDQSHSKEERLQSFVINHIEKFLNDHGRQIIGWDEILEGGLAPNATVMSWRGEKGGIEAAKQKHDVIMTPNTYLYFDYYQAKDIENEPFGIGGYLPMERVYSYEPMPASLTPEEQKYIKGVQANLWTEYIATFPHAQYMVLPRWAALCEIQWSSPEKKNYADFLSRLPQLIKWYDAEGYNYAKHVFDVQAEFDPNPAEGTMDVTLSTIDGAPVYYTLDGTEPTAASSVYEGVLKIKENVTLSAKAIRPNGESKIVTEKIDFSKSSMKPIVANQPINEQYLFKGASTLIDGLKGNSSYK
;
A
#
# COMPACT_ATOMS: atom_id res chain seq x y z
N SER A 1 5.33 -24.75 16.71
CA SER A 1 4.77 -24.45 15.37
C SER A 1 5.10 -25.56 14.38
N GLN A 2 4.20 -25.83 13.46
CA GLN A 2 4.44 -26.76 12.35
C GLN A 2 5.36 -26.14 11.30
N TYR A 3 5.26 -24.85 11.09
CA TYR A 3 6.04 -24.09 10.13
C TYR A 3 7.09 -23.22 10.82
N ILE A 4 8.26 -23.12 10.20
CA ILE A 4 9.36 -22.24 10.60
C ILE A 4 9.71 -21.35 9.41
N HIS A 5 9.67 -20.05 9.61
CA HIS A 5 10.08 -19.09 8.57
C HIS A 5 11.60 -18.97 8.59
N VAL A 6 12.22 -19.14 7.43
CA VAL A 6 13.69 -19.20 7.28
C VAL A 6 14.26 -17.96 6.56
N GLY A 7 13.43 -16.95 6.28
CA GLY A 7 13.86 -15.75 5.57
C GLY A 7 14.11 -16.03 4.09
N GLY A 8 15.31 -15.71 3.62
CA GLY A 8 15.73 -15.90 2.23
C GLY A 8 15.75 -14.61 1.42
N ASP A 9 15.20 -13.52 1.97
CA ASP A 9 15.06 -12.23 1.38
C ASP A 9 16.40 -11.45 1.29
N GLU A 10 16.46 -10.54 0.34
CA GLU A 10 17.46 -9.49 0.19
C GLU A 10 18.93 -9.96 0.36
N CYS A 11 19.24 -11.11 -0.21
CA CYS A 11 20.59 -11.69 -0.21
C CYS A 11 21.34 -11.39 -1.52
N PRO A 12 21.95 -10.21 -1.71
CA PRO A 12 22.68 -9.89 -2.93
C PRO A 12 23.96 -10.73 -3.04
N LYS A 13 24.18 -11.33 -4.20
CA LYS A 13 25.25 -12.31 -4.43
C LYS A 13 26.63 -11.66 -4.72
N VAL A 14 26.71 -10.34 -4.85
CA VAL A 14 27.93 -9.60 -5.24
C VAL A 14 29.17 -9.95 -4.41
N ARG A 15 28.98 -10.17 -3.09
CA ARG A 15 30.08 -10.62 -2.22
C ARG A 15 30.45 -12.07 -2.44
N TRP A 16 29.47 -12.91 -2.74
CA TRP A 16 29.68 -14.36 -2.94
C TRP A 16 30.49 -14.64 -4.22
N GLU A 17 30.27 -13.83 -5.27
CA GLU A 17 31.03 -13.90 -6.54
C GLU A 17 32.54 -13.74 -6.33
N LYS A 18 32.93 -12.91 -5.35
CA LYS A 18 34.32 -12.58 -5.06
C LYS A 18 34.89 -13.30 -3.83
N CYS A 19 34.06 -14.00 -3.07
CA CYS A 19 34.46 -14.69 -1.85
C CYS A 19 35.16 -16.03 -2.14
N PRO A 20 36.45 -16.20 -1.80
CA PRO A 20 37.15 -17.46 -2.08
C PRO A 20 36.49 -18.67 -1.43
N LYS A 21 35.90 -18.53 -0.22
CA LYS A 21 35.20 -19.61 0.49
C LYS A 21 33.92 -20.01 -0.23
N CYS A 22 33.12 -19.00 -0.70
CA CYS A 22 31.90 -19.28 -1.45
C CYS A 22 32.24 -19.95 -2.78
N GLN A 23 33.21 -19.45 -3.52
CA GLN A 23 33.62 -20.03 -4.81
C GLN A 23 34.21 -21.44 -4.64
N ALA A 24 34.98 -21.70 -3.56
CA ALA A 24 35.45 -23.05 -3.25
C ALA A 24 34.28 -24.00 -2.94
N ARG A 25 33.25 -23.55 -2.20
CA ARG A 25 32.06 -24.33 -1.91
C ARG A 25 31.24 -24.61 -3.18
N ILE A 26 31.01 -23.62 -4.01
CA ILE A 26 30.35 -23.76 -5.31
C ILE A 26 31.05 -24.83 -6.16
N LYS A 27 32.37 -24.74 -6.25
CA LYS A 27 33.19 -25.73 -6.98
C LYS A 27 33.05 -27.13 -6.38
N ALA A 28 33.15 -27.26 -5.06
CA ALA A 28 33.06 -28.54 -4.36
C ALA A 28 31.67 -29.20 -4.53
N LEU A 29 30.61 -28.42 -4.63
CA LEU A 29 29.24 -28.86 -4.86
C LEU A 29 28.90 -29.05 -6.34
N GLY A 30 29.82 -28.70 -7.25
CA GLY A 30 29.58 -28.77 -8.70
C GLY A 30 28.48 -27.84 -9.21
N LEU A 31 28.19 -26.75 -8.50
CA LEU A 31 27.14 -25.79 -8.89
C LEU A 31 27.58 -25.00 -10.12
N LYS A 32 26.69 -24.91 -11.10
CA LYS A 32 26.93 -24.21 -12.37
C LYS A 32 25.80 -23.25 -12.65
N SER A 33 26.12 -22.13 -13.28
CA SER A 33 25.12 -21.24 -13.86
C SER A 33 24.46 -21.87 -15.10
N ASP A 34 23.21 -21.56 -15.32
CA ASP A 34 22.48 -21.84 -16.56
C ASP A 34 21.72 -20.59 -17.05
N GLN A 35 20.75 -20.75 -17.94
CA GLN A 35 19.98 -19.64 -18.49
C GLN A 35 19.07 -18.94 -17.45
N SER A 36 18.68 -19.65 -16.39
CA SER A 36 17.70 -19.18 -15.40
C SER A 36 18.33 -18.76 -14.08
N HIS A 37 19.46 -19.36 -13.70
CA HIS A 37 20.06 -19.18 -12.38
C HIS A 37 21.58 -19.09 -12.44
N SER A 38 22.14 -18.19 -11.64
CA SER A 38 23.58 -18.13 -11.38
C SER A 38 24.02 -19.25 -10.43
N LYS A 39 25.31 -19.57 -10.44
CA LYS A 39 25.88 -20.53 -9.49
C LYS A 39 25.80 -20.03 -8.03
N GLU A 40 25.77 -18.73 -7.82
CA GLU A 40 25.59 -18.10 -6.52
C GLU A 40 24.14 -18.23 -6.01
N GLU A 41 23.13 -18.08 -6.88
CA GLU A 41 21.74 -18.39 -6.54
C GLU A 41 21.57 -19.86 -6.19
N ARG A 42 22.23 -20.77 -6.92
CA ARG A 42 22.24 -22.20 -6.58
C ARG A 42 22.92 -22.47 -5.24
N LEU A 43 23.91 -21.67 -4.84
CA LEU A 43 24.48 -21.76 -3.49
C LEU A 43 23.46 -21.34 -2.43
N GLN A 44 22.65 -20.31 -2.67
CA GLN A 44 21.52 -19.95 -1.78
C GLN A 44 20.54 -21.11 -1.67
N SER A 45 20.10 -21.66 -2.80
CA SER A 45 19.21 -22.83 -2.84
C SER A 45 19.81 -24.01 -2.06
N PHE A 46 21.11 -24.27 -2.18
CA PHE A 46 21.78 -25.30 -1.38
C PHE A 46 21.62 -25.06 0.13
N VAL A 47 21.77 -23.82 0.59
CA VAL A 47 21.58 -23.46 2.02
C VAL A 47 20.13 -23.68 2.45
N ILE A 48 19.17 -23.23 1.66
CA ILE A 48 17.74 -23.40 1.94
C ILE A 48 17.37 -24.89 1.99
N ASN A 49 17.82 -25.70 1.02
CA ASN A 49 17.59 -27.14 1.02
C ASN A 49 18.20 -27.84 2.24
N HIS A 50 19.37 -27.38 2.70
CA HIS A 50 20.01 -27.95 3.90
C HIS A 50 19.16 -27.66 5.15
N ILE A 51 18.65 -26.44 5.29
CA ILE A 51 17.78 -26.03 6.40
C ILE A 51 16.45 -26.79 6.32
N GLU A 52 15.86 -26.90 5.13
CA GLU A 52 14.61 -27.64 4.93
C GLU A 52 14.77 -29.09 5.39
N LYS A 53 15.81 -29.77 4.90
CA LYS A 53 16.06 -31.15 5.29
C LYS A 53 16.16 -31.29 6.81
N PHE A 54 16.92 -30.42 7.47
CA PHE A 54 17.06 -30.44 8.92
C PHE A 54 15.69 -30.28 9.61
N LEU A 55 14.87 -29.34 9.17
CA LEU A 55 13.55 -29.07 9.76
C LEU A 55 12.56 -30.19 9.48
N ASN A 56 12.58 -30.77 8.27
CA ASN A 56 11.73 -31.91 7.91
C ASN A 56 12.08 -33.16 8.74
N ASP A 57 13.35 -33.41 8.99
CA ASP A 57 13.81 -34.49 9.86
C ASP A 57 13.31 -34.32 11.32
N HIS A 58 12.91 -33.07 11.70
CA HIS A 58 12.33 -32.75 13.00
C HIS A 58 10.80 -32.50 12.94
N GLY A 59 10.13 -32.94 11.88
CA GLY A 59 8.67 -32.81 11.71
C GLY A 59 8.18 -31.37 11.52
N ARG A 60 9.01 -30.49 10.96
CA ARG A 60 8.68 -29.10 10.64
C ARG A 60 8.78 -28.85 9.14
N GLN A 61 8.06 -27.85 8.67
CA GLN A 61 8.12 -27.37 7.28
C GLN A 61 8.68 -25.96 7.24
N ILE A 62 9.32 -25.57 6.14
CA ILE A 62 9.83 -24.21 5.96
C ILE A 62 8.82 -23.32 5.26
N ILE A 63 8.87 -22.04 5.63
CA ILE A 63 8.33 -20.92 4.86
C ILE A 63 9.50 -19.99 4.56
N GLY A 64 9.59 -19.46 3.35
CA GLY A 64 10.56 -18.42 2.99
C GLY A 64 9.95 -17.36 2.11
N TRP A 65 10.60 -16.19 2.08
CA TRP A 65 10.23 -15.13 1.14
C TRP A 65 10.47 -15.61 -0.30
N ASP A 66 9.85 -14.94 -1.27
CA ASP A 66 9.85 -15.41 -2.67
C ASP A 66 11.24 -15.48 -3.32
N GLU A 67 12.29 -14.91 -2.70
CA GLU A 67 13.68 -15.09 -3.13
C GLU A 67 14.20 -16.52 -2.96
N ILE A 68 13.52 -17.39 -2.20
CA ILE A 68 13.88 -18.81 -2.14
C ILE A 68 13.62 -19.55 -3.46
N LEU A 69 12.89 -18.94 -4.40
CA LEU A 69 12.79 -19.39 -5.79
C LEU A 69 14.12 -19.32 -6.53
N GLU A 70 15.00 -18.41 -6.13
CA GLU A 70 16.31 -18.20 -6.77
C GLU A 70 17.19 -19.44 -6.59
N GLY A 71 17.67 -19.98 -7.71
CA GLY A 71 18.49 -21.19 -7.71
C GLY A 71 17.73 -22.52 -7.60
N GLY A 72 16.40 -22.46 -7.48
CA GLY A 72 15.47 -23.59 -7.39
C GLY A 72 14.91 -23.80 -5.98
N LEU A 73 13.61 -24.07 -5.90
CA LEU A 73 12.90 -24.32 -4.64
C LEU A 73 13.32 -25.63 -3.97
N ALA A 74 13.38 -25.59 -2.65
CA ALA A 74 13.44 -26.79 -1.83
C ALA A 74 12.09 -27.56 -1.89
N PRO A 75 12.08 -28.91 -1.88
CA PRO A 75 10.93 -29.73 -2.30
C PRO A 75 9.59 -29.46 -1.58
N ASN A 76 9.63 -29.11 -0.30
CA ASN A 76 8.41 -28.89 0.52
C ASN A 76 8.28 -27.44 1.03
N ALA A 77 9.02 -26.51 0.43
CA ALA A 77 9.00 -25.12 0.84
C ALA A 77 7.66 -24.47 0.55
N THR A 78 7.15 -23.69 1.51
CA THR A 78 6.05 -22.73 1.31
C THR A 78 6.64 -21.36 0.99
N VAL A 79 6.09 -20.66 0.00
CA VAL A 79 6.59 -19.37 -0.48
C VAL A 79 5.69 -18.24 0.01
N MET A 80 6.28 -17.22 0.64
CA MET A 80 5.62 -15.94 0.91
C MET A 80 6.00 -14.92 -0.16
N SER A 81 5.02 -14.51 -0.98
CA SER A 81 5.24 -13.63 -2.12
C SER A 81 5.03 -12.17 -1.73
N TRP A 82 6.14 -11.45 -1.46
CA TRP A 82 6.11 -10.07 -0.99
C TRP A 82 6.50 -9.02 -2.06
N ARG A 83 7.35 -9.38 -3.02
CA ARG A 83 7.76 -8.50 -4.14
C ARG A 83 6.68 -8.35 -5.22
N GLY A 84 5.42 -8.60 -4.88
CA GLY A 84 4.28 -8.67 -5.76
C GLY A 84 3.73 -10.09 -5.87
N GLU A 85 2.98 -10.39 -6.92
CA GLU A 85 2.31 -11.69 -7.10
C GLU A 85 3.15 -12.71 -7.87
N LYS A 86 4.14 -12.25 -8.60
CA LYS A 86 4.90 -13.07 -9.56
C LYS A 86 5.54 -14.30 -8.91
N GLY A 87 6.18 -14.12 -7.75
CA GLY A 87 6.81 -15.23 -7.02
C GLY A 87 5.79 -16.26 -6.56
N GLY A 88 4.64 -15.81 -6.05
CA GLY A 88 3.57 -16.70 -5.64
C GLY A 88 2.96 -17.48 -6.82
N ILE A 89 2.73 -16.82 -7.95
CA ILE A 89 2.25 -17.46 -9.18
C ILE A 89 3.24 -18.53 -9.65
N GLU A 90 4.52 -18.21 -9.65
CA GLU A 90 5.58 -19.16 -10.04
C GLU A 90 5.63 -20.37 -9.11
N ALA A 91 5.57 -20.16 -7.80
CA ALA A 91 5.57 -21.23 -6.81
C ALA A 91 4.32 -22.12 -6.93
N ALA A 92 3.13 -21.53 -7.10
CA ALA A 92 1.88 -22.27 -7.29
C ALA A 92 1.92 -23.17 -8.54
N LYS A 93 2.48 -22.67 -9.65
CA LYS A 93 2.71 -23.46 -10.88
C LYS A 93 3.66 -24.63 -10.66
N GLN A 94 4.61 -24.49 -9.74
CA GLN A 94 5.51 -25.57 -9.32
C GLN A 94 4.89 -26.48 -8.22
N LYS A 95 3.62 -26.28 -7.87
CA LYS A 95 2.88 -27.04 -6.86
C LYS A 95 3.40 -26.85 -5.43
N HIS A 96 3.90 -25.67 -5.12
CA HIS A 96 4.27 -25.26 -3.78
C HIS A 96 3.19 -24.42 -3.13
N ASP A 97 2.97 -24.61 -1.85
CA ASP A 97 2.06 -23.78 -1.08
C ASP A 97 2.53 -22.33 -1.03
N VAL A 98 1.60 -21.40 -1.11
CA VAL A 98 1.86 -19.95 -1.22
C VAL A 98 1.03 -19.18 -0.22
N ILE A 99 1.65 -18.19 0.40
CA ILE A 99 0.96 -17.13 1.14
C ILE A 99 1.22 -15.82 0.39
N MET A 100 0.17 -15.15 -0.04
CA MET A 100 0.28 -13.87 -0.75
C MET A 100 0.43 -12.73 0.26
N THR A 101 1.49 -11.93 0.09
CA THR A 101 1.77 -10.78 0.97
C THR A 101 2.42 -9.61 0.21
N PRO A 102 1.88 -9.25 -1.00
CA PRO A 102 2.51 -8.25 -1.84
C PRO A 102 2.58 -6.88 -1.15
N ASN A 103 3.78 -6.29 -1.14
CA ASN A 103 4.06 -5.03 -0.43
C ASN A 103 3.17 -3.88 -0.89
N THR A 104 2.78 -3.87 -2.17
CA THR A 104 1.92 -2.83 -2.75
C THR A 104 0.48 -2.82 -2.22
N TYR A 105 0.07 -3.88 -1.50
CA TYR A 105 -1.29 -4.04 -0.95
C TYR A 105 -1.33 -4.40 0.53
N LEU A 106 -0.25 -4.95 1.10
CA LEU A 106 -0.30 -5.62 2.40
C LEU A 106 0.84 -5.25 3.36
N TYR A 107 1.62 -4.19 3.07
CA TYR A 107 2.60 -3.66 4.01
C TYR A 107 1.99 -2.56 4.88
N PHE A 108 1.61 -2.92 6.08
CA PHE A 108 0.91 -2.05 7.03
C PHE A 108 1.83 -1.10 7.81
N ASP A 109 3.12 -1.14 7.54
CA ASP A 109 4.11 -0.15 7.93
C ASP A 109 4.16 1.08 7.00
N TYR A 110 3.47 1.03 5.83
CA TYR A 110 3.31 2.17 4.94
C TYR A 110 2.26 3.16 5.46
N TYR A 111 2.43 4.43 5.14
CA TYR A 111 1.48 5.48 5.51
C TYR A 111 0.07 5.21 4.96
N GLN A 112 -0.93 5.53 5.74
CA GLN A 112 -2.33 5.40 5.33
C GLN A 112 -2.86 6.68 4.68
N ALA A 113 -2.25 7.85 4.94
CA ALA A 113 -2.60 9.14 4.36
C ALA A 113 -1.55 9.61 3.35
N LYS A 114 -1.97 10.44 2.39
CA LYS A 114 -1.06 11.12 1.46
C LYS A 114 -0.30 12.26 2.14
N ASP A 115 -0.98 13.00 3.02
CA ASP A 115 -0.36 14.01 3.86
C ASP A 115 0.29 13.35 5.06
N ILE A 116 1.62 13.27 5.02
CA ILE A 116 2.42 12.59 6.04
C ILE A 116 2.87 13.52 7.18
N GLU A 117 2.63 14.83 7.09
CA GLU A 117 3.08 15.79 8.11
C GLU A 117 2.45 15.53 9.47
N ASN A 118 1.23 15.00 9.47
CA ASN A 118 0.45 14.66 10.65
C ASN A 118 0.39 13.15 10.95
N GLU A 119 1.11 12.33 10.19
CA GLU A 119 1.19 10.89 10.43
C GLU A 119 2.29 10.56 11.45
N PRO A 120 2.13 9.50 12.24
CA PRO A 120 3.24 8.95 13.01
C PRO A 120 4.41 8.61 12.09
N PHE A 121 5.64 8.84 12.55
CA PHE A 121 6.82 8.56 11.74
C PHE A 121 6.89 7.11 11.27
N GLY A 122 7.09 6.88 9.97
CA GLY A 122 7.12 5.57 9.34
C GLY A 122 8.19 5.46 8.25
N ILE A 123 8.33 4.29 7.67
CA ILE A 123 9.34 3.99 6.63
C ILE A 123 9.08 4.74 5.30
N GLY A 124 7.87 5.21 5.08
CA GLY A 124 7.42 5.77 3.81
C GLY A 124 6.35 4.89 3.15
N GLY A 125 6.24 5.00 1.82
CA GLY A 125 5.19 4.31 1.07
C GLY A 125 3.79 4.89 1.33
N TYR A 126 2.81 4.49 0.51
CA TYR A 126 1.41 4.89 0.69
C TYR A 126 0.49 3.72 0.42
N LEU A 127 -0.26 3.31 1.42
CA LEU A 127 -1.18 2.19 1.35
C LEU A 127 -2.48 2.52 2.08
N PRO A 128 -3.45 3.16 1.41
CA PRO A 128 -4.76 3.46 1.99
C PRO A 128 -5.62 2.20 2.09
N MET A 129 -6.63 2.24 2.93
CA MET A 129 -7.57 1.15 3.17
C MET A 129 -8.26 0.65 1.89
N GLU A 130 -8.63 1.58 0.98
CA GLU A 130 -9.22 1.25 -0.31
C GLU A 130 -8.31 0.33 -1.15
N ARG A 131 -7.00 0.62 -1.16
CA ARG A 131 -6.04 -0.19 -1.90
C ARG A 131 -5.91 -1.60 -1.31
N VAL A 132 -5.95 -1.74 0.01
CA VAL A 132 -6.00 -3.06 0.66
C VAL A 132 -7.26 -3.81 0.22
N TYR A 133 -8.43 -3.14 0.27
CA TYR A 133 -9.71 -3.74 -0.13
C TYR A 133 -9.76 -4.15 -1.61
N SER A 134 -9.09 -3.40 -2.48
CA SER A 134 -9.04 -3.69 -3.93
C SER A 134 -8.25 -4.95 -4.27
N TYR A 135 -7.41 -5.44 -3.37
CA TYR A 135 -6.57 -6.60 -3.63
C TYR A 135 -7.41 -7.87 -3.77
N GLU A 136 -7.09 -8.67 -4.78
CA GLU A 136 -7.64 -10.02 -4.96
C GLU A 136 -6.54 -11.06 -4.70
N PRO A 137 -6.62 -11.82 -3.60
CA PRO A 137 -5.57 -12.77 -3.21
C PRO A 137 -5.38 -13.94 -4.17
N MET A 138 -6.38 -14.22 -5.01
CA MET A 138 -6.34 -15.32 -5.95
C MET A 138 -6.00 -14.82 -7.36
N PRO A 139 -4.76 -14.97 -7.86
CA PRO A 139 -4.39 -14.48 -9.17
C PRO A 139 -5.21 -15.15 -10.28
N ALA A 140 -5.85 -14.35 -11.12
CA ALA A 140 -6.68 -14.83 -12.23
C ALA A 140 -5.88 -15.59 -13.32
N SER A 141 -4.56 -15.48 -13.31
CA SER A 141 -3.67 -16.20 -14.25
C SER A 141 -3.43 -17.66 -13.88
N LEU A 142 -3.85 -18.09 -12.69
CA LEU A 142 -3.71 -19.47 -12.23
C LEU A 142 -4.91 -20.33 -12.67
N THR A 143 -4.63 -21.55 -13.10
CA THR A 143 -5.67 -22.56 -13.33
C THR A 143 -6.30 -23.01 -12.01
N PRO A 144 -7.53 -23.59 -12.02
CA PRO A 144 -8.16 -24.10 -10.79
C PRO A 144 -7.31 -25.10 -10.00
N GLU A 145 -6.47 -25.87 -10.68
CA GLU A 145 -5.55 -26.80 -10.01
C GLU A 145 -4.38 -26.06 -9.33
N GLU A 146 -3.85 -25.02 -9.95
CA GLU A 146 -2.77 -24.20 -9.37
C GLU A 146 -3.28 -23.32 -8.23
N GLN A 147 -4.52 -22.83 -8.30
CA GLN A 147 -5.16 -22.04 -7.23
C GLN A 147 -5.21 -22.76 -5.89
N LYS A 148 -5.25 -24.10 -5.87
CA LYS A 148 -5.26 -24.92 -4.63
C LYS A 148 -4.00 -24.70 -3.78
N TYR A 149 -2.93 -24.21 -4.38
CA TYR A 149 -1.67 -23.93 -3.68
C TYR A 149 -1.66 -22.56 -3.01
N ILE A 150 -2.58 -21.65 -3.35
CA ILE A 150 -2.73 -20.39 -2.62
C ILE A 150 -3.46 -20.68 -1.30
N LYS A 151 -2.73 -20.66 -0.19
CA LYS A 151 -3.25 -21.01 1.14
C LYS A 151 -3.88 -19.84 1.85
N GLY A 152 -3.57 -18.62 1.45
CA GLY A 152 -4.12 -17.43 2.05
C GLY A 152 -3.29 -16.18 1.77
N VAL A 153 -3.61 -15.14 2.52
CA VAL A 153 -3.02 -13.82 2.43
C VAL A 153 -2.63 -13.32 3.82
N GLN A 154 -1.55 -12.56 3.90
CA GLN A 154 -1.04 -11.98 5.15
C GLN A 154 -0.63 -10.54 4.91
N ALA A 155 -0.93 -9.66 5.88
CA ALA A 155 -0.31 -8.35 5.95
C ALA A 155 0.96 -8.40 6.82
N ASN A 156 1.94 -7.58 6.47
CA ASN A 156 3.16 -7.39 7.23
C ASN A 156 3.15 -6.04 7.93
N LEU A 157 3.65 -5.99 9.15
CA LEU A 157 3.87 -4.78 9.93
C LEU A 157 5.33 -4.79 10.39
N TRP A 158 6.21 -4.18 9.60
CA TRP A 158 7.62 -4.04 9.94
C TRP A 158 7.80 -2.94 10.97
N THR A 159 8.58 -3.19 12.02
CA THR A 159 8.57 -2.35 13.22
C THR A 159 9.82 -1.51 13.42
N GLU A 160 10.65 -1.34 12.40
CA GLU A 160 11.86 -0.51 12.45
C GLU A 160 11.58 0.92 12.93
N TYR A 161 10.41 1.45 12.58
CA TYR A 161 9.97 2.79 12.95
C TYR A 161 8.76 2.80 13.87
N ILE A 162 8.26 1.62 14.31
CA ILE A 162 7.08 1.48 15.14
C ILE A 162 7.50 1.06 16.55
N ALA A 163 7.73 2.05 17.40
CA ALA A 163 8.34 1.84 18.71
C ALA A 163 7.34 1.44 19.83
N THR A 164 6.03 1.65 19.62
CA THR A 164 5.02 1.45 20.66
C THR A 164 3.81 0.69 20.15
N PHE A 165 3.10 0.02 21.07
CA PHE A 165 1.86 -0.67 20.71
C PHE A 165 0.74 0.26 20.20
N PRO A 166 0.50 1.46 20.79
CA PRO A 166 -0.43 2.43 20.20
C PRO A 166 -0.06 2.85 18.76
N HIS A 167 1.24 2.96 18.44
CA HIS A 167 1.69 3.22 17.08
C HIS A 167 1.35 2.03 16.15
N ALA A 168 1.60 0.80 16.59
CA ALA A 168 1.22 -0.40 15.83
C ALA A 168 -0.29 -0.46 15.58
N GLN A 169 -1.13 -0.15 16.59
CA GLN A 169 -2.57 -0.06 16.41
C GLN A 169 -2.96 0.97 15.34
N TYR A 170 -2.36 2.16 15.39
CA TYR A 170 -2.59 3.21 14.40
C TYR A 170 -2.27 2.73 12.98
N MET A 171 -1.12 2.09 12.79
CA MET A 171 -0.68 1.62 11.48
C MET A 171 -1.54 0.49 10.92
N VAL A 172 -2.12 -0.32 11.79
CA VAL A 172 -2.93 -1.50 11.40
C VAL A 172 -4.40 -1.13 11.20
N LEU A 173 -4.97 -0.30 12.07
CA LEU A 173 -6.40 -0.01 12.10
C LEU A 173 -6.72 1.31 11.38
N PRO A 174 -7.83 1.39 10.64
CA PRO A 174 -8.86 0.37 10.40
C PRO A 174 -8.61 -0.53 9.18
N ARG A 175 -7.50 -0.37 8.42
CA ARG A 175 -7.26 -1.12 7.15
C ARG A 175 -7.15 -2.63 7.34
N TRP A 176 -6.91 -3.13 8.57
CA TRP A 176 -7.04 -4.54 8.88
C TRP A 176 -8.47 -5.07 8.61
N ALA A 177 -9.50 -4.25 8.82
CA ALA A 177 -10.86 -4.66 8.52
C ALA A 177 -11.04 -4.95 7.01
N ALA A 178 -10.39 -4.15 6.14
CA ALA A 178 -10.38 -4.41 4.71
C ALA A 178 -9.68 -5.75 4.37
N LEU A 179 -8.54 -6.04 5.02
CA LEU A 179 -7.88 -7.34 4.87
C LEU A 179 -8.78 -8.50 5.30
N CYS A 180 -9.45 -8.39 6.46
CA CYS A 180 -10.38 -9.42 6.92
C CYS A 180 -11.51 -9.65 5.91
N GLU A 181 -12.08 -8.58 5.37
CA GLU A 181 -13.16 -8.69 4.38
C GLU A 181 -12.71 -9.45 3.12
N ILE A 182 -11.55 -9.13 2.56
CA ILE A 182 -11.06 -9.82 1.35
C ILE A 182 -10.63 -11.27 1.61
N GLN A 183 -10.32 -11.62 2.85
CA GLN A 183 -10.00 -13.01 3.24
C GLN A 183 -11.24 -13.90 3.36
N TRP A 184 -12.38 -13.32 3.76
CA TRP A 184 -13.60 -14.07 4.07
C TRP A 184 -14.70 -13.94 3.02
N SER A 185 -14.56 -13.00 2.06
CA SER A 185 -15.52 -12.75 1.02
C SER A 185 -15.04 -13.29 -0.32
N SER A 186 -15.92 -13.97 -1.04
CA SER A 186 -15.64 -14.32 -2.42
C SER A 186 -15.63 -13.07 -3.32
N PRO A 187 -14.83 -13.05 -4.40
CA PRO A 187 -14.60 -11.84 -5.22
C PRO A 187 -15.90 -11.19 -5.71
N GLU A 188 -16.90 -11.99 -6.08
CA GLU A 188 -18.20 -11.51 -6.58
C GLU A 188 -19.06 -10.83 -5.51
N LYS A 189 -18.73 -11.01 -4.22
CA LYS A 189 -19.43 -10.39 -3.09
C LYS A 189 -18.72 -9.13 -2.58
N LYS A 190 -17.54 -8.84 -3.10
CA LYS A 190 -16.81 -7.65 -2.68
C LYS A 190 -17.53 -6.38 -3.14
N ASN A 191 -17.84 -5.51 -2.18
CA ASN A 191 -18.49 -4.23 -2.43
C ASN A 191 -17.92 -3.21 -1.44
N TYR A 192 -17.03 -2.34 -1.92
CA TYR A 192 -16.35 -1.36 -1.07
C TYR A 192 -17.31 -0.36 -0.43
N ALA A 193 -18.35 0.08 -1.16
CA ALA A 193 -19.35 1.00 -0.61
C ALA A 193 -20.15 0.36 0.53
N ASP A 194 -20.53 -0.92 0.39
CA ASP A 194 -21.17 -1.67 1.47
C ASP A 194 -20.23 -1.85 2.67
N PHE A 195 -18.95 -2.21 2.42
CA PHE A 195 -17.93 -2.29 3.48
C PHE A 195 -17.81 -0.97 4.24
N LEU A 196 -17.75 0.16 3.54
CA LEU A 196 -17.68 1.49 4.15
C LEU A 196 -18.92 1.82 4.98
N SER A 197 -20.11 1.40 4.55
CA SER A 197 -21.35 1.61 5.28
C SER A 197 -21.36 0.90 6.65
N ARG A 198 -20.64 -0.20 6.79
CA ARG A 198 -20.48 -0.99 8.03
C ARG A 198 -19.34 -0.51 8.92
N LEU A 199 -18.36 0.18 8.36
CA LEU A 199 -17.17 0.65 9.07
C LEU A 199 -17.48 1.51 10.30
N PRO A 200 -18.46 2.45 10.31
CA PRO A 200 -18.80 3.24 11.50
C PRO A 200 -19.20 2.39 12.72
N GLN A 201 -19.79 1.22 12.51
CA GLN A 201 -20.12 0.32 13.62
C GLN A 201 -18.87 -0.31 14.23
N LEU A 202 -17.90 -0.68 13.41
CA LEU A 202 -16.60 -1.19 13.87
C LEU A 202 -15.82 -0.10 14.62
N ILE A 203 -15.86 1.14 14.14
CA ILE A 203 -15.21 2.27 14.79
C ILE A 203 -15.79 2.55 16.18
N LYS A 204 -17.12 2.46 16.37
CA LYS A 204 -17.73 2.56 17.70
C LYS A 204 -17.18 1.52 18.68
N TRP A 205 -16.90 0.32 18.17
CA TRP A 205 -16.27 -0.71 18.99
C TRP A 205 -14.80 -0.36 19.31
N TYR A 206 -14.03 0.14 18.34
CA TYR A 206 -12.67 0.60 18.57
C TYR A 206 -12.62 1.72 19.62
N ASP A 207 -13.55 2.68 19.56
CA ASP A 207 -13.66 3.76 20.55
C ASP A 207 -14.00 3.21 21.94
N ALA A 208 -14.93 2.26 22.03
CA ALA A 208 -15.34 1.64 23.30
C ALA A 208 -14.20 0.85 23.96
N GLU A 209 -13.37 0.17 23.17
CA GLU A 209 -12.20 -0.60 23.65
C GLU A 209 -10.94 0.27 23.79
N GLY A 210 -10.97 1.53 23.39
CA GLY A 210 -9.83 2.45 23.49
C GLY A 210 -8.69 2.15 22.53
N TYR A 211 -8.97 1.55 21.38
CA TYR A 211 -7.96 1.33 20.35
C TYR A 211 -7.50 2.63 19.68
N ASN A 212 -6.20 2.74 19.47
CA ASN A 212 -5.61 3.85 18.71
C ASN A 212 -5.62 3.52 17.21
N TYR A 213 -6.62 3.98 16.50
CA TYR A 213 -6.74 3.77 15.04
C TYR A 213 -6.50 5.06 14.25
N ALA A 214 -6.17 4.94 12.98
CA ALA A 214 -5.98 6.08 12.09
C ALA A 214 -7.33 6.76 11.77
N LYS A 215 -7.59 7.88 12.43
CA LYS A 215 -8.87 8.63 12.31
C LYS A 215 -9.00 9.40 11.00
N HIS A 216 -7.87 9.70 10.33
CA HIS A 216 -7.86 10.45 9.06
C HIS A 216 -8.64 9.78 7.92
N VAL A 217 -8.96 8.48 8.04
CA VAL A 217 -9.84 7.80 7.10
C VAL A 217 -11.21 8.46 6.98
N PHE A 218 -11.60 9.21 8.01
CA PHE A 218 -12.84 9.99 8.06
C PHE A 218 -12.65 11.48 7.74
N ASP A 219 -11.43 11.90 7.43
CA ASP A 219 -11.16 13.28 7.04
C ASP A 219 -11.75 13.59 5.65
N VAL A 220 -11.96 14.87 5.39
CA VAL A 220 -12.44 15.31 4.09
C VAL A 220 -11.37 15.02 3.04
N GLN A 221 -11.76 14.36 1.97
CA GLN A 221 -10.96 14.22 0.76
C GLN A 221 -11.31 15.39 -0.16
N ALA A 222 -10.30 16.14 -0.58
CA ALA A 222 -10.47 17.25 -1.51
C ALA A 222 -9.71 16.95 -2.80
N GLU A 223 -10.44 16.98 -3.92
CA GLU A 223 -9.88 16.84 -5.25
C GLU A 223 -9.98 18.16 -5.98
N PHE A 224 -8.90 18.55 -6.64
CA PHE A 224 -8.76 19.82 -7.33
C PHE A 224 -8.52 19.54 -8.81
N ASP A 225 -9.48 19.92 -9.66
CA ASP A 225 -9.42 19.69 -11.09
C ASP A 225 -9.43 21.02 -11.85
N PRO A 226 -8.28 21.43 -12.42
CA PRO A 226 -8.23 22.62 -13.26
C PRO A 226 -9.14 22.46 -14.47
N ASN A 227 -10.01 23.44 -14.69
CA ASN A 227 -10.92 23.48 -15.84
C ASN A 227 -10.61 24.71 -16.72
N PRO A 228 -9.64 24.62 -17.65
CA PRO A 228 -9.24 25.73 -18.53
C PRO A 228 -10.37 26.24 -19.43
N ALA A 229 -11.34 25.36 -19.77
CA ALA A 229 -12.45 25.75 -20.64
C ALA A 229 -13.41 26.76 -19.97
N GLU A 230 -13.61 26.63 -18.65
CA GLU A 230 -14.43 27.51 -17.87
C GLU A 230 -13.62 28.57 -17.07
N GLY A 231 -12.29 28.39 -17.05
CA GLY A 231 -11.39 29.25 -16.25
C GLY A 231 -11.59 29.05 -14.74
N THR A 232 -11.92 27.82 -14.31
CA THR A 232 -12.20 27.47 -12.92
C THR A 232 -11.23 26.45 -12.38
N MET A 233 -11.03 26.45 -11.07
CA MET A 233 -10.65 25.28 -10.32
C MET A 233 -11.92 24.59 -9.83
N ASP A 234 -12.20 23.41 -10.34
CA ASP A 234 -13.33 22.60 -9.91
C ASP A 234 -12.91 21.78 -8.70
N VAL A 235 -13.57 21.97 -7.54
CA VAL A 235 -13.22 21.31 -6.30
C VAL A 235 -14.32 20.35 -5.89
N THR A 236 -13.94 19.08 -5.72
CA THR A 236 -14.81 18.03 -5.18
C THR A 236 -14.40 17.71 -3.76
N LEU A 237 -15.36 17.78 -2.83
CA LEU A 237 -15.17 17.39 -1.43
C LEU A 237 -15.97 16.13 -1.13
N SER A 238 -15.38 15.18 -0.44
CA SER A 238 -16.06 13.96 -0.05
C SER A 238 -15.57 13.44 1.29
N THR A 239 -16.35 12.57 1.89
CA THR A 239 -15.95 11.77 3.05
C THR A 239 -16.26 10.31 2.78
N ILE A 240 -15.50 9.41 3.38
CA ILE A 240 -15.63 7.98 3.16
C ILE A 240 -17.01 7.42 3.60
N ASP A 241 -17.65 8.07 4.56
CA ASP A 241 -18.94 7.68 5.14
C ASP A 241 -20.11 8.59 4.71
N GLY A 242 -19.89 9.49 3.74
CA GLY A 242 -20.91 10.43 3.26
C GLY A 242 -21.35 11.48 4.29
N ALA A 243 -20.51 11.72 5.30
CA ALA A 243 -20.83 12.75 6.30
C ALA A 243 -20.89 14.16 5.68
N PRO A 244 -21.75 15.06 6.20
CA PRO A 244 -21.82 16.42 5.73
C PRO A 244 -20.48 17.15 5.84
N VAL A 245 -20.07 17.81 4.75
CA VAL A 245 -18.86 18.63 4.71
C VAL A 245 -19.26 20.09 4.74
N TYR A 246 -18.67 20.84 5.67
CA TYR A 246 -18.81 22.28 5.80
C TYR A 246 -17.54 22.96 5.31
N TYR A 247 -17.69 24.10 4.62
CA TYR A 247 -16.52 24.77 4.05
C TYR A 247 -16.64 26.32 4.15
N THR A 248 -15.48 26.96 4.06
CA THR A 248 -15.29 28.39 3.91
C THR A 248 -14.33 28.68 2.75
N LEU A 249 -14.37 29.87 2.17
CA LEU A 249 -13.47 30.28 1.08
C LEU A 249 -12.52 31.43 1.49
N ASP A 250 -12.58 31.86 2.72
CA ASP A 250 -11.75 32.93 3.29
C ASP A 250 -10.65 32.41 4.23
N GLY A 251 -10.54 31.06 4.37
CA GLY A 251 -9.57 30.41 5.22
C GLY A 251 -9.96 30.32 6.69
N THR A 252 -11.13 30.82 7.07
CA THR A 252 -11.65 30.65 8.43
C THR A 252 -12.01 29.19 8.69
N GLU A 253 -11.98 28.78 9.97
CA GLU A 253 -12.38 27.44 10.37
C GLU A 253 -13.88 27.20 10.09
N PRO A 254 -14.25 26.15 9.32
CA PRO A 254 -15.65 25.81 9.11
C PRO A 254 -16.35 25.36 10.39
N THR A 255 -17.61 25.77 10.55
CA THR A 255 -18.49 25.38 11.65
C THR A 255 -19.81 24.84 11.11
N ALA A 256 -20.68 24.31 11.97
CA ALA A 256 -22.02 23.89 11.56
C ALA A 256 -22.90 25.01 11.00
N ALA A 257 -22.48 26.29 11.14
CA ALA A 257 -23.13 27.44 10.54
C ALA A 257 -22.54 27.86 9.18
N SER A 258 -21.43 27.23 8.77
CA SER A 258 -20.79 27.48 7.48
C SER A 258 -21.56 26.84 6.31
N SER A 259 -21.16 27.17 5.08
CA SER A 259 -21.76 26.57 3.89
C SER A 259 -21.60 25.05 3.86
N VAL A 260 -22.66 24.34 3.52
CA VAL A 260 -22.64 22.89 3.33
C VAL A 260 -22.24 22.59 1.89
N TYR A 261 -21.37 21.63 1.70
CA TYR A 261 -20.99 21.16 0.37
C TYR A 261 -22.11 20.30 -0.24
N GLU A 262 -22.66 20.74 -1.36
CA GLU A 262 -23.75 20.05 -2.06
C GLU A 262 -23.36 19.60 -3.48
N GLY A 263 -22.16 19.97 -3.96
CA GLY A 263 -21.67 19.64 -5.28
C GLY A 263 -20.42 20.44 -5.66
N VAL A 264 -19.86 20.17 -6.82
CA VAL A 264 -18.58 20.73 -7.30
C VAL A 264 -18.53 22.24 -7.13
N LEU A 265 -17.53 22.73 -6.37
CA LEU A 265 -17.27 24.17 -6.22
C LEU A 265 -16.46 24.64 -7.42
N LYS A 266 -16.99 25.65 -8.14
CA LYS A 266 -16.31 26.26 -9.28
C LYS A 266 -15.62 27.56 -8.84
N ILE A 267 -14.35 27.49 -8.52
CA ILE A 267 -13.55 28.61 -8.00
C ILE A 267 -12.95 29.38 -9.19
N LYS A 268 -13.18 30.71 -9.25
CA LYS A 268 -12.69 31.60 -10.32
C LYS A 268 -11.72 32.67 -9.85
N GLU A 269 -11.55 32.80 -8.55
CA GLU A 269 -10.74 33.87 -7.93
C GLU A 269 -9.87 33.27 -6.82
N ASN A 270 -8.93 34.08 -6.34
CA ASN A 270 -8.03 33.65 -5.28
C ASN A 270 -8.81 33.47 -3.98
N VAL A 271 -8.73 32.25 -3.42
CA VAL A 271 -9.39 31.90 -2.16
C VAL A 271 -8.49 31.02 -1.31
N THR A 272 -8.81 30.98 -0.04
CA THR A 272 -8.30 29.92 0.85
C THR A 272 -9.50 29.05 1.23
N LEU A 273 -9.59 27.88 0.62
CA LEU A 273 -10.60 26.88 0.96
C LEU A 273 -10.22 26.24 2.29
N SER A 274 -11.13 26.23 3.25
CA SER A 274 -11.05 25.36 4.42
C SER A 274 -12.30 24.48 4.46
N ALA A 275 -12.14 23.20 4.75
CA ALA A 275 -13.25 22.25 4.78
C ALA A 275 -13.08 21.25 5.92
N LYS A 276 -14.16 20.89 6.60
CA LYS A 276 -14.20 19.77 7.55
C LYS A 276 -15.56 19.08 7.56
N ALA A 277 -15.57 17.82 7.91
CA ALA A 277 -16.78 17.06 8.14
C ALA A 277 -17.19 17.17 9.62
N ILE A 278 -18.48 17.40 9.87
CA ILE A 278 -19.05 17.48 11.21
C ILE A 278 -20.07 16.35 11.39
N ARG A 279 -19.86 15.52 12.39
CA ARG A 279 -20.69 14.36 12.74
C ARG A 279 -21.22 14.51 14.17
N PRO A 280 -22.29 13.82 14.55
CA PRO A 280 -22.78 13.81 15.94
C PRO A 280 -21.76 13.36 16.97
N ASN A 281 -20.80 12.53 16.55
CA ASN A 281 -19.79 11.90 17.44
C ASN A 281 -18.37 12.48 17.22
N GLY A 282 -18.22 13.57 16.48
CA GLY A 282 -16.92 14.22 16.27
C GLY A 282 -16.77 14.89 14.93
N GLU A 283 -15.68 15.61 14.79
CA GLU A 283 -15.32 16.38 13.60
C GLU A 283 -14.04 15.80 12.98
N SER A 284 -13.89 15.94 11.66
CA SER A 284 -12.64 15.63 10.96
C SER A 284 -11.58 16.70 11.21
N LYS A 285 -10.33 16.41 10.83
CA LYS A 285 -9.35 17.48 10.65
C LYS A 285 -9.83 18.46 9.59
N ILE A 286 -9.31 19.70 9.66
CA ILE A 286 -9.57 20.72 8.64
C ILE A 286 -8.60 20.47 7.49
N VAL A 287 -9.15 20.35 6.28
CA VAL A 287 -8.38 20.45 5.05
C VAL A 287 -8.34 21.90 4.63
N THR A 288 -7.15 22.47 4.43
CA THR A 288 -6.98 23.84 3.98
C THR A 288 -6.11 23.86 2.73
N GLU A 289 -6.59 24.51 1.66
CA GLU A 289 -5.84 24.68 0.43
C GLU A 289 -5.99 26.10 -0.10
N LYS A 290 -4.87 26.69 -0.51
CA LYS A 290 -4.83 28.02 -1.11
C LYS A 290 -4.84 27.91 -2.63
N ILE A 291 -5.87 28.44 -3.26
CA ILE A 291 -6.00 28.54 -4.71
C ILE A 291 -5.60 29.96 -5.13
N ASP A 292 -4.46 30.06 -5.81
CA ASP A 292 -3.86 31.32 -6.24
C ASP A 292 -3.76 31.37 -7.76
N PHE A 293 -4.70 32.02 -8.42
CA PHE A 293 -4.63 32.22 -9.86
C PHE A 293 -3.63 33.33 -10.21
N SER A 294 -2.77 33.05 -11.16
CA SER A 294 -1.85 33.98 -11.78
C SER A 294 -2.25 34.28 -13.23
N LYS A 295 -1.53 35.16 -13.89
CA LYS A 295 -1.77 35.45 -15.32
C LYS A 295 -1.57 34.25 -16.23
N SER A 296 -0.79 33.26 -15.78
CA SER A 296 -0.54 31.99 -16.52
C SER A 296 -1.51 30.88 -16.15
N SER A 297 -2.23 30.99 -15.03
CA SER A 297 -3.16 29.96 -14.60
C SER A 297 -4.22 29.67 -15.65
N MET A 298 -4.55 28.39 -15.81
CA MET A 298 -5.54 27.89 -16.77
C MET A 298 -5.22 28.20 -18.24
N LYS A 299 -3.96 28.57 -18.60
CA LYS A 299 -3.57 28.79 -19.97
C LYS A 299 -3.04 27.49 -20.61
N PRO A 300 -3.12 27.36 -21.94
CA PRO A 300 -2.47 26.25 -22.61
C PRO A 300 -0.95 26.27 -22.34
N ILE A 301 -0.42 25.10 -21.99
CA ILE A 301 1.02 24.89 -21.78
C ILE A 301 1.48 23.66 -22.54
N VAL A 302 2.64 23.76 -23.17
CA VAL A 302 3.28 22.65 -23.86
C VAL A 302 4.68 22.45 -23.30
N ALA A 303 4.98 21.25 -22.89
CA ALA A 303 6.34 20.88 -22.50
C ALA A 303 7.21 20.70 -23.75
N ASN A 304 8.34 21.38 -23.82
CA ASN A 304 9.30 21.25 -24.93
C ASN A 304 10.06 19.93 -24.96
N GLN A 305 10.06 19.22 -23.83
CA GLN A 305 10.67 17.91 -23.65
C GLN A 305 9.67 16.99 -22.93
N PRO A 306 9.74 15.67 -23.15
CA PRO A 306 8.93 14.71 -22.38
C PRO A 306 9.17 14.89 -20.88
N ILE A 307 8.09 14.98 -20.11
CA ILE A 307 8.16 14.99 -18.65
C ILE A 307 8.41 13.55 -18.20
N ASN A 308 9.34 13.36 -17.27
CA ASN A 308 9.59 12.04 -16.69
C ASN A 308 8.31 11.52 -16.03
N GLU A 309 7.93 10.27 -16.34
CA GLU A 309 6.70 9.63 -15.85
C GLU A 309 6.59 9.67 -14.32
N GLN A 310 7.72 9.58 -13.60
CA GLN A 310 7.77 9.66 -12.15
C GLN A 310 7.26 11.00 -11.60
N TYR A 311 7.36 12.09 -12.38
CA TYR A 311 6.98 13.45 -11.99
C TYR A 311 5.85 14.03 -12.85
N LEU A 312 5.17 13.19 -13.60
CA LEU A 312 4.18 13.63 -14.59
C LEU A 312 2.94 14.26 -13.95
N PHE A 313 2.50 13.76 -12.77
CA PHE A 313 1.24 14.14 -12.11
C PHE A 313 0.06 14.19 -13.10
N LYS A 314 -0.58 15.37 -13.25
CA LYS A 314 -1.64 15.63 -14.25
C LYS A 314 -1.07 16.25 -15.54
N GLY A 315 0.24 16.16 -15.79
CA GLY A 315 0.94 16.72 -16.95
C GLY A 315 1.46 18.14 -16.72
N ALA A 316 1.92 18.78 -17.80
CA ALA A 316 2.53 20.13 -17.77
C ALA A 316 1.59 21.19 -17.15
N SER A 317 0.27 21.03 -17.24
CA SER A 317 -0.72 21.94 -16.66
C SER A 317 -0.61 22.08 -15.14
N THR A 318 -0.07 21.10 -14.46
CA THR A 318 0.19 21.15 -12.99
C THR A 318 1.08 22.33 -12.59
N LEU A 319 1.94 22.82 -13.50
CA LEU A 319 2.81 23.96 -13.21
C LEU A 319 2.08 25.31 -13.14
N ILE A 320 0.83 25.37 -13.61
CA ILE A 320 0.03 26.59 -13.74
C ILE A 320 -1.42 26.38 -13.32
N ASP A 321 -1.69 25.39 -12.49
CA ASP A 321 -3.05 25.06 -12.02
C ASP A 321 -3.56 25.98 -10.91
N GLY A 322 -2.70 26.80 -10.31
CA GLY A 322 -3.06 27.70 -9.22
C GLY A 322 -2.92 27.09 -7.83
N LEU A 323 -2.41 25.89 -7.74
CA LEU A 323 -2.08 25.22 -6.46
C LEU A 323 -0.59 25.35 -6.15
N LYS A 324 -0.24 25.36 -4.87
CA LYS A 324 1.14 25.22 -4.44
C LYS A 324 1.46 23.74 -4.19
N GLY A 325 2.53 23.25 -4.80
CA GLY A 325 3.08 21.97 -4.43
C GLY A 325 3.56 21.97 -2.97
N ASN A 326 3.47 20.82 -2.32
CA ASN A 326 4.08 20.60 -1.01
C ASN A 326 5.54 20.19 -1.13
N SER A 327 6.26 20.10 -0.01
CA SER A 327 7.65 19.66 0.05
C SER A 327 7.82 18.13 -0.02
N SER A 328 6.73 17.40 -0.15
CA SER A 328 6.73 15.93 -0.20
C SER A 328 7.04 15.43 -1.61
N TYR A 329 8.14 14.75 -1.77
CA TYR A 329 8.59 14.13 -3.03
C TYR A 329 8.03 12.71 -3.26
N LYS A 330 7.05 12.27 -2.48
CA LYS A 330 6.63 10.86 -2.51
C LYS A 330 5.19 10.70 -2.95
#